data_aea7c3403fc281d5c799aea7ef9bf620
#
_entry.id   aea7c3403fc281d5c799aea7ef9bf620
#
_cell.length_a   1.000
_cell.length_b   1.000
_cell.length_c   1.000
_cell.angle_alpha   90.00
_cell.angle_beta   90.00
_cell.angle_gamma   90.00
#
_symmetry.space_group_name_H-M   'P 1'
#
loop_
_entity.id
_entity.type
_entity.pdbx_description
1 polymer ?
#
loop_
_entity_poly.entity_id
_entity_poly.type
_entity_poly.pdbx_seq_one_letter_code
_entity_poly.pdbx_strand_id
1 'polypeptide(L)'
;QNSNDNSLVIKLENGSNSFVFTGDAEETSEQDMISTGMNLDCDVLSVGHHGSASSTTWDFLEATSPSYAVISCGINNQYNHPSADTMGRLSDMGIPVFRTDKQGTIIAVSDGTTISWSQEPCDDYSSGDSSVNASTGVAGGNSDQEETTASDPVTEQEESNNTDVGTMVWIPATGEKYHSIPNCGRMNPNTARQVSKSEAEAMGYGPCSKCY
;
A
#
# COMPACT_ATOMS: atom_id res chain seq x y z
N GLN A 1 11.43 -22.04 -13.30
CA GLN A 1 10.58 -21.98 -12.09
C GLN A 1 11.39 -21.21 -11.06
N ASN A 2 10.80 -20.18 -10.49
CA ASN A 2 11.42 -19.34 -9.48
C ASN A 2 11.59 -20.18 -8.18
N SER A 3 12.73 -20.09 -7.50
CA SER A 3 12.94 -20.82 -6.24
C SER A 3 11.97 -20.39 -5.15
N ASN A 4 11.54 -19.13 -5.17
CA ASN A 4 10.61 -18.55 -4.20
C ASN A 4 9.23 -19.23 -4.25
N ASP A 5 8.81 -19.67 -5.45
CA ASP A 5 7.55 -20.41 -5.62
C ASP A 5 7.56 -21.81 -4.97
N ASN A 6 8.69 -22.25 -4.44
CA ASN A 6 8.78 -23.47 -3.62
C ASN A 6 8.77 -23.17 -2.11
N SER A 7 8.44 -21.96 -1.70
CA SER A 7 8.35 -21.60 -0.29
C SER A 7 7.28 -22.43 0.43
N LEU A 8 7.60 -22.84 1.65
CA LEU A 8 6.64 -23.49 2.53
C LEU A 8 5.67 -22.46 3.06
N VAL A 9 4.38 -22.61 2.73
CA VAL A 9 3.30 -21.79 3.27
C VAL A 9 2.61 -22.53 4.42
N ILE A 10 2.42 -21.85 5.54
CA ILE A 10 1.83 -22.44 6.74
C ILE A 10 0.63 -21.57 7.17
N LYS A 11 -0.52 -22.21 7.31
CA LYS A 11 -1.64 -21.65 8.06
C LYS A 11 -1.66 -22.27 9.45
N LEU A 12 -1.56 -21.43 10.49
CA LEU A 12 -1.64 -21.82 11.88
C LEU A 12 -2.98 -21.37 12.45
N GLU A 13 -3.71 -22.26 13.07
CA GLU A 13 -4.97 -21.98 13.76
C GLU A 13 -4.82 -22.27 15.25
N ASN A 14 -5.26 -21.33 16.08
CA ASN A 14 -5.35 -21.48 17.54
C ASN A 14 -6.71 -20.97 18.01
N GLY A 15 -7.63 -21.88 18.27
CA GLY A 15 -9.00 -21.53 18.62
C GLY A 15 -9.69 -20.79 17.47
N SER A 16 -10.07 -19.53 17.71
CA SER A 16 -10.67 -18.66 16.71
C SER A 16 -9.63 -17.75 16.00
N ASN A 17 -8.36 -17.83 16.36
CA ASN A 17 -7.32 -17.03 15.74
C ASN A 17 -6.56 -17.84 14.68
N SER A 18 -6.17 -17.16 13.62
CA SER A 18 -5.48 -17.75 12.47
C SER A 18 -4.36 -16.86 11.95
N PHE A 19 -3.28 -17.52 11.52
CA PHE A 19 -2.08 -16.86 11.00
C PHE A 19 -1.67 -17.55 9.71
N VAL A 20 -1.28 -16.77 8.70
CA VAL A 20 -0.71 -17.29 7.45
C VAL A 20 0.71 -16.77 7.30
N PHE A 21 1.65 -17.69 7.11
CA PHE A 21 3.05 -17.43 6.86
C PHE A 21 3.40 -17.94 5.46
N THR A 22 3.82 -17.03 4.58
CA THR A 22 4.00 -17.33 3.16
C THR A 22 5.46 -17.55 2.74
N GLY A 23 6.43 -17.26 3.64
CA GLY A 23 7.82 -17.21 3.23
C GLY A 23 8.01 -16.23 2.08
N ASP A 24 8.76 -16.65 1.07
CA ASP A 24 9.00 -15.84 -0.13
C ASP A 24 8.10 -16.24 -1.32
N ALA A 25 6.96 -16.89 -1.05
CA ALA A 25 5.98 -17.22 -2.08
C ALA A 25 5.58 -15.96 -2.88
N GLU A 26 5.56 -16.09 -4.21
CA GLU A 26 5.24 -15.04 -5.14
C GLU A 26 3.88 -15.31 -5.83
N GLU A 27 3.47 -14.42 -6.73
CA GLU A 27 2.18 -14.43 -7.41
C GLU A 27 1.78 -15.81 -7.94
N THR A 28 2.72 -16.57 -8.55
CA THR A 28 2.42 -17.90 -9.09
C THR A 28 1.95 -18.86 -7.99
N SER A 29 2.65 -18.89 -6.86
CA SER A 29 2.29 -19.74 -5.71
C SER A 29 1.00 -19.27 -5.06
N GLU A 30 0.77 -17.95 -4.99
CA GLU A 30 -0.46 -17.37 -4.46
C GLU A 30 -1.67 -17.80 -5.30
N GLN A 31 -1.56 -17.72 -6.62
CA GLN A 31 -2.59 -18.17 -7.56
C GLN A 31 -2.83 -19.68 -7.46
N ASP A 32 -1.77 -20.46 -7.35
CA ASP A 32 -1.88 -21.90 -7.13
C ASP A 32 -2.67 -22.22 -5.85
N MET A 33 -2.36 -21.55 -4.73
CA MET A 33 -3.08 -21.71 -3.47
C MET A 33 -4.56 -21.33 -3.60
N ILE A 34 -4.87 -20.19 -4.20
CA ILE A 34 -6.24 -19.74 -4.45
C ILE A 34 -6.99 -20.77 -5.29
N SER A 35 -6.35 -21.29 -6.34
CA SER A 35 -6.97 -22.25 -7.27
C SER A 35 -7.37 -23.58 -6.61
N THR A 36 -6.71 -23.93 -5.49
CA THR A 36 -7.07 -25.16 -4.74
C THR A 36 -8.41 -25.05 -4.03
N GLY A 37 -8.94 -23.84 -3.82
CA GLY A 37 -10.15 -23.59 -3.05
C GLY A 37 -9.98 -23.81 -1.53
N MET A 38 -8.74 -23.88 -1.05
CA MET A 38 -8.47 -23.92 0.40
C MET A 38 -8.96 -22.64 1.08
N ASN A 39 -9.37 -22.74 2.32
CA ASN A 39 -9.65 -21.58 3.14
C ASN A 39 -8.33 -20.91 3.54
N LEU A 40 -8.01 -19.77 2.91
CA LEU A 40 -6.84 -18.96 3.19
C LEU A 40 -7.10 -17.81 4.16
N ASP A 41 -8.36 -17.54 4.53
CA ASP A 41 -8.76 -16.48 5.45
C ASP A 41 -7.96 -16.53 6.75
N CYS A 42 -7.46 -15.36 7.23
CA CYS A 42 -6.64 -15.30 8.42
C CYS A 42 -6.75 -13.97 9.16
N ASP A 43 -6.50 -13.99 10.48
CA ASP A 43 -6.41 -12.76 11.26
C ASP A 43 -5.09 -12.01 11.03
N VAL A 44 -4.00 -12.75 10.86
CA VAL A 44 -2.65 -12.19 10.69
C VAL A 44 -1.96 -12.79 9.47
N LEU A 45 -1.57 -11.92 8.55
CA LEU A 45 -0.75 -12.28 7.40
C LEU A 45 0.71 -11.86 7.63
N SER A 46 1.63 -12.82 7.62
CA SER A 46 3.03 -12.51 7.39
C SER A 46 3.22 -12.24 5.90
N VAL A 47 3.46 -10.97 5.57
CA VAL A 47 3.54 -10.47 4.20
C VAL A 47 4.66 -11.19 3.44
N GLY A 48 4.34 -11.69 2.27
CA GLY A 48 5.23 -12.50 1.45
C GLY A 48 6.47 -11.75 0.99
N HIS A 49 7.58 -12.47 0.90
CA HIS A 49 8.85 -12.00 0.33
C HIS A 49 9.29 -10.62 0.85
N HIS A 50 9.17 -10.41 2.16
CA HIS A 50 9.53 -9.16 2.85
C HIS A 50 8.81 -7.90 2.32
N GLY A 51 7.67 -8.08 1.66
CA GLY A 51 6.92 -7.01 1.01
C GLY A 51 7.40 -6.70 -0.41
N SER A 52 7.97 -7.68 -1.13
CA SER A 52 8.28 -7.56 -2.55
C SER A 52 7.05 -7.23 -3.38
N ALA A 53 7.23 -6.51 -4.50
CA ALA A 53 6.16 -6.22 -5.46
C ALA A 53 5.59 -7.48 -6.12
N SER A 54 6.38 -8.56 -6.18
CA SER A 54 6.02 -9.85 -6.80
C SER A 54 5.14 -10.74 -5.93
N SER A 55 4.85 -10.34 -4.67
CA SER A 55 4.08 -11.13 -3.71
C SER A 55 2.96 -10.30 -3.08
N THR A 56 2.10 -10.96 -2.30
CA THR A 56 0.97 -10.34 -1.61
C THR A 56 0.09 -9.58 -2.59
N THR A 57 -0.34 -10.31 -3.63
CA THR A 57 -1.18 -9.78 -4.71
C THR A 57 -2.57 -9.39 -4.21
N TRP A 58 -3.31 -8.62 -5.01
CA TRP A 58 -4.70 -8.27 -4.71
C TRP A 58 -5.57 -9.49 -4.47
N ASP A 59 -5.50 -10.47 -5.38
CA ASP A 59 -6.29 -11.69 -5.27
C ASP A 59 -5.96 -12.49 -4.01
N PHE A 60 -4.67 -12.49 -3.62
CA PHE A 60 -4.22 -13.16 -2.41
C PHE A 60 -4.67 -12.44 -1.14
N LEU A 61 -4.61 -11.11 -1.12
CA LEU A 61 -5.15 -10.31 -0.03
C LEU A 61 -6.67 -10.45 0.12
N GLU A 62 -7.41 -10.52 -1.00
CA GLU A 62 -8.84 -10.81 -0.97
C GLU A 62 -9.13 -12.22 -0.41
N ALA A 63 -8.33 -13.21 -0.80
CA ALA A 63 -8.50 -14.60 -0.35
C ALA A 63 -8.09 -14.81 1.12
N THR A 64 -7.11 -14.06 1.61
CA THR A 64 -6.63 -14.15 3.01
C THR A 64 -7.36 -13.19 3.95
N SER A 65 -7.92 -12.11 3.44
CA SER A 65 -8.73 -11.10 4.16
C SER A 65 -8.19 -10.74 5.57
N PRO A 66 -6.89 -10.42 5.73
CA PRO A 66 -6.27 -10.34 7.03
C PRO A 66 -6.70 -9.10 7.81
N SER A 67 -6.88 -9.27 9.13
CA SER A 67 -7.10 -8.16 10.06
C SER A 67 -5.83 -7.36 10.33
N TYR A 68 -4.65 -7.98 10.18
CA TYR A 68 -3.34 -7.38 10.38
C TYR A 68 -2.31 -7.96 9.41
N ALA A 69 -1.38 -7.13 8.96
CA ALA A 69 -0.23 -7.55 8.16
C ALA A 69 1.08 -7.28 8.92
N VAL A 70 1.96 -8.27 8.92
CA VAL A 70 3.31 -8.15 9.52
C VAL A 70 4.35 -8.26 8.43
N ILE A 71 5.20 -7.24 8.31
CA ILE A 71 6.26 -7.17 7.32
C ILE A 71 7.60 -7.35 8.02
N SER A 72 8.28 -8.46 7.72
CA SER A 72 9.63 -8.75 8.21
C SER A 72 10.64 -8.28 7.18
N CYS A 73 11.21 -7.09 7.37
CA CYS A 73 12.21 -6.51 6.49
C CYS A 73 13.29 -5.79 7.28
N GLY A 74 14.45 -5.62 6.68
CA GLY A 74 15.59 -4.94 7.30
C GLY A 74 15.59 -3.44 7.00
N ILE A 75 16.18 -2.66 7.93
CA ILE A 75 16.47 -1.25 7.70
C ILE A 75 17.50 -1.13 6.56
N ASN A 76 17.25 -0.23 5.60
CA ASN A 76 18.18 0.03 4.48
C ASN A 76 18.55 -1.25 3.70
N ASN A 77 17.61 -2.19 3.54
CA ASN A 77 17.88 -3.40 2.79
C ASN A 77 18.10 -3.08 1.29
N GLN A 78 19.01 -3.84 0.67
CA GLN A 78 19.42 -3.60 -0.72
C GLN A 78 18.32 -3.84 -1.77
N TYR A 79 17.20 -4.45 -1.36
CA TYR A 79 16.06 -4.76 -2.23
C TYR A 79 14.99 -3.69 -2.19
N ASN A 80 15.15 -2.67 -1.34
CA ASN A 80 14.17 -1.62 -1.09
C ASN A 80 12.80 -2.16 -0.67
N HIS A 81 12.79 -3.27 0.09
CA HIS A 81 11.57 -3.82 0.66
C HIS A 81 11.19 -3.11 1.97
N PRO A 82 9.88 -2.94 2.22
CA PRO A 82 8.75 -3.30 1.36
C PRO A 82 8.62 -2.38 0.15
N SER A 83 8.09 -2.91 -0.95
CA SER A 83 7.87 -2.17 -2.18
C SER A 83 6.67 -1.21 -2.07
N ALA A 84 6.67 -0.14 -2.87
CA ALA A 84 5.55 0.79 -2.94
C ALA A 84 4.24 0.09 -3.37
N ASP A 85 4.32 -0.89 -4.28
CA ASP A 85 3.16 -1.63 -4.76
C ASP A 85 2.50 -2.45 -3.64
N THR A 86 3.28 -3.18 -2.85
CA THR A 86 2.77 -3.97 -1.72
C THR A 86 2.20 -3.08 -0.63
N MET A 87 2.90 -1.99 -0.31
CA MET A 87 2.42 -1.02 0.68
C MET A 87 1.15 -0.31 0.22
N GLY A 88 1.05 0.01 -1.07
CA GLY A 88 -0.16 0.55 -1.68
C GLY A 88 -1.35 -0.39 -1.52
N ARG A 89 -1.18 -1.68 -1.85
CA ARG A 89 -2.25 -2.68 -1.69
C ARG A 89 -2.74 -2.80 -0.25
N LEU A 90 -1.84 -2.86 0.72
CA LEU A 90 -2.20 -2.94 2.14
C LEU A 90 -2.92 -1.68 2.62
N SER A 91 -2.42 -0.50 2.23
CA SER A 91 -3.05 0.79 2.52
C SER A 91 -4.45 0.92 1.93
N ASP A 92 -4.61 0.54 0.65
CA ASP A 92 -5.88 0.65 -0.05
C ASP A 92 -6.96 -0.29 0.52
N MET A 93 -6.55 -1.42 1.08
CA MET A 93 -7.44 -2.32 1.81
C MET A 93 -7.64 -1.92 3.28
N GLY A 94 -6.92 -0.89 3.76
CA GLY A 94 -7.02 -0.43 5.14
C GLY A 94 -6.53 -1.46 6.16
N ILE A 95 -5.60 -2.33 5.78
CA ILE A 95 -5.06 -3.38 6.65
C ILE A 95 -3.98 -2.77 7.53
N PRO A 96 -4.15 -2.74 8.87
CA PRO A 96 -3.13 -2.26 9.80
C PRO A 96 -1.82 -3.04 9.66
N VAL A 97 -0.69 -2.30 9.62
CA VAL A 97 0.62 -2.89 9.37
C VAL A 97 1.56 -2.78 10.55
N PHE A 98 2.31 -3.86 10.78
CA PHE A 98 3.48 -3.91 11.66
C PHE A 98 4.72 -4.11 10.79
N ARG A 99 5.81 -3.39 11.09
CA ARG A 99 7.04 -3.44 10.29
C ARG A 99 8.28 -3.57 11.16
N THR A 100 9.09 -4.59 10.92
CA THR A 100 10.31 -4.82 11.73
C THR A 100 11.40 -3.77 11.48
N ASP A 101 11.44 -3.14 10.31
CA ASP A 101 12.37 -2.04 9.99
C ASP A 101 12.05 -0.73 10.73
N LYS A 102 10.82 -0.56 11.17
CA LYS A 102 10.35 0.63 11.91
C LYS A 102 10.24 0.38 13.42
N GLN A 103 9.84 -0.83 13.80
CA GLN A 103 9.41 -1.14 15.16
C GLN A 103 10.33 -2.16 15.87
N GLY A 104 11.27 -2.77 15.16
CA GLY A 104 12.12 -3.82 15.70
C GLY A 104 11.35 -5.13 15.91
N THR A 105 11.50 -5.74 17.09
CA THR A 105 10.84 -7.02 17.39
C THR A 105 9.34 -6.82 17.64
N ILE A 106 8.53 -7.56 16.90
CA ILE A 106 7.07 -7.57 17.01
C ILE A 106 6.66 -8.93 17.58
N ILE A 107 5.86 -8.92 18.64
CA ILE A 107 5.35 -10.13 19.28
C ILE A 107 3.83 -10.10 19.22
N ALA A 108 3.25 -11.13 18.61
CA ALA A 108 1.83 -11.44 18.66
C ALA A 108 1.63 -12.66 19.57
N VAL A 109 0.68 -12.59 20.48
CA VAL A 109 0.33 -13.71 21.37
C VAL A 109 -1.16 -13.99 21.22
N SER A 110 -1.47 -15.22 20.83
CA SER A 110 -2.86 -15.71 20.76
C SER A 110 -3.18 -16.60 21.97
N ASP A 111 -4.28 -16.29 22.63
CA ASP A 111 -4.87 -17.15 23.67
C ASP A 111 -5.96 -18.09 23.12
N GLY A 112 -6.15 -18.08 21.81
CA GLY A 112 -7.20 -18.85 21.11
C GLY A 112 -8.49 -18.09 20.89
N THR A 113 -8.62 -16.88 21.43
CA THR A 113 -9.81 -16.02 21.29
C THR A 113 -9.42 -14.62 20.83
N THR A 114 -8.36 -14.09 21.42
CA THR A 114 -7.81 -12.75 21.17
C THR A 114 -6.33 -12.85 20.78
N ILE A 115 -5.88 -11.87 19.99
CA ILE A 115 -4.47 -11.66 19.67
C ILE A 115 -4.02 -10.40 20.37
N SER A 116 -3.00 -10.52 21.22
CA SER A 116 -2.36 -9.39 21.92
C SER A 116 -1.03 -9.08 21.25
N TRP A 117 -0.68 -7.81 21.16
CA TRP A 117 0.51 -7.33 20.50
C TRP A 117 1.46 -6.66 21.48
N SER A 118 2.77 -6.75 21.26
CA SER A 118 3.78 -6.04 22.04
C SER A 118 3.76 -4.52 21.83
N GLN A 119 3.10 -4.05 20.77
CA GLN A 119 3.01 -2.65 20.38
C GLN A 119 1.83 -2.44 19.42
N GLU A 120 1.43 -1.20 19.18
CA GLU A 120 0.40 -0.87 18.21
C GLU A 120 0.94 -0.98 16.77
N PRO A 121 0.08 -1.16 15.75
CA PRO A 121 0.48 -1.04 14.36
C PRO A 121 1.20 0.29 14.10
N CYS A 122 2.20 0.30 13.24
CA CYS A 122 2.87 1.56 12.90
C CYS A 122 2.12 2.34 11.81
N ASP A 123 1.31 1.65 11.01
CA ASP A 123 0.56 2.20 9.87
C ASP A 123 1.40 3.11 8.96
N ASP A 124 2.69 2.78 8.85
CA ASP A 124 3.62 3.42 7.94
C ASP A 124 3.66 2.64 6.63
N TYR A 125 2.89 3.12 5.64
CA TYR A 125 2.79 2.52 4.31
C TYR A 125 3.86 3.03 3.33
N SER A 126 4.89 3.72 3.81
CA SER A 126 6.02 4.10 2.96
C SER A 126 6.79 2.89 2.48
N SER A 127 7.32 2.94 1.24
CA SER A 127 8.23 1.90 0.75
C SER A 127 9.57 1.90 1.49
N GLY A 128 10.32 0.82 1.33
CA GLY A 128 11.71 0.73 1.81
C GLY A 128 12.69 1.62 1.04
N ASP A 129 12.25 2.23 -0.07
CA ASP A 129 13.04 3.15 -0.87
C ASP A 129 13.37 4.44 -0.09
N SER A 130 14.61 4.55 0.35
CA SER A 130 15.13 5.73 1.04
C SER A 130 15.35 6.94 0.13
N SER A 131 14.96 6.90 -1.15
CA SER A 131 15.27 7.93 -2.13
C SER A 131 14.31 9.13 -2.17
N VAL A 132 13.23 9.13 -1.39
CA VAL A 132 12.22 10.20 -1.43
C VAL A 132 12.19 11.13 -0.20
N ASN A 133 13.11 11.01 0.76
CA ASN A 133 13.16 11.90 1.93
C ASN A 133 14.56 12.39 2.29
N ALA A 134 15.28 12.96 1.32
CA ALA A 134 16.46 13.79 1.60
C ALA A 134 16.26 15.17 0.97
N SER A 135 15.27 15.91 1.40
CA SER A 135 15.16 17.33 1.18
C SER A 135 14.78 18.04 2.47
N THR A 136 15.70 18.05 3.41
CA THR A 136 15.85 19.12 4.41
C THR A 136 17.30 19.23 4.82
N GLY A 137 17.97 20.20 4.24
CA GLY A 137 18.95 21.08 4.85
C GLY A 137 20.29 20.50 5.27
N VAL A 138 21.38 20.89 4.66
CA VAL A 138 22.23 21.98 5.06
C VAL A 138 23.46 22.04 4.14
N ALA A 139 23.73 23.23 3.74
CA ALA A 139 24.78 23.84 2.97
C ALA A 139 26.21 23.30 3.11
N GLY A 140 26.95 23.39 2.02
CA GLY A 140 28.39 23.59 2.08
C GLY A 140 29.16 23.25 0.80
N GLY A 141 29.38 24.25 -0.03
CA GLY A 141 30.66 24.45 -0.68
C GLY A 141 30.84 24.16 -2.17
N ASN A 142 30.71 25.21 -2.98
CA ASN A 142 31.59 25.67 -4.11
C ASN A 142 32.02 24.62 -5.18
N SER A 143 32.02 24.92 -6.42
CA SER A 143 32.31 26.06 -7.29
C SER A 143 32.03 25.70 -8.74
N ASP A 144 31.56 26.62 -9.46
CA ASP A 144 31.93 27.48 -10.58
C ASP A 144 31.34 27.17 -11.95
N GLN A 145 30.68 28.22 -12.42
CA GLN A 145 30.71 28.90 -13.75
C GLN A 145 29.93 28.21 -14.89
N GLU A 146 29.20 28.88 -15.75
CA GLU A 146 28.93 30.25 -16.15
C GLU A 146 27.72 30.26 -17.07
N GLU A 147 26.83 31.22 -16.91
CA GLU A 147 26.39 32.33 -17.76
C GLU A 147 25.67 31.93 -19.09
N THR A 148 24.52 32.46 -19.47
CA THR A 148 24.07 33.82 -19.72
C THR A 148 22.60 33.95 -20.05
N THR A 149 22.00 34.99 -19.50
CA THR A 149 21.16 36.10 -19.97
C THR A 149 19.71 35.89 -20.41
N ALA A 150 18.84 36.49 -19.65
CA ALA A 150 17.99 37.70 -19.81
C ALA A 150 16.70 37.46 -20.62
N SER A 151 15.53 37.91 -20.26
CA SER A 151 15.01 39.14 -19.63
C SER A 151 13.52 39.04 -19.38
N ASP A 152 13.08 39.71 -18.32
CA ASP A 152 11.73 40.06 -17.86
C ASP A 152 10.93 40.92 -18.87
N PRO A 153 9.66 41.38 -18.58
CA PRO A 153 8.92 41.40 -17.33
C PRO A 153 7.35 41.26 -17.39
N VAL A 154 6.76 40.96 -16.22
CA VAL A 154 5.56 41.54 -15.55
C VAL A 154 4.21 41.53 -16.26
N THR A 155 3.22 40.92 -15.60
CA THR A 155 2.02 41.65 -15.09
C THR A 155 1.29 40.81 -14.05
N GLU A 156 1.12 41.40 -12.87
CA GLU A 156 0.24 40.99 -11.77
C GLU A 156 -1.22 40.95 -12.24
N GLN A 157 -1.97 39.96 -11.75
CA GLN A 157 -3.30 40.20 -11.22
C GLN A 157 -3.65 39.14 -10.18
N GLU A 158 -3.82 39.60 -8.96
CA GLU A 158 -4.45 38.89 -7.85
C GLU A 158 -5.91 38.60 -8.20
N GLU A 159 -6.34 37.33 -7.98
CA GLU A 159 -7.68 37.10 -7.47
C GLU A 159 -7.69 35.88 -6.55
N SER A 160 -8.06 36.17 -5.33
CA SER A 160 -8.44 35.29 -4.24
C SER A 160 -9.39 34.20 -4.71
N ASN A 161 -9.05 32.91 -4.41
CA ASN A 161 -10.11 31.96 -4.12
C ASN A 161 -9.62 30.83 -3.22
N ASN A 162 -10.15 30.85 -2.04
CA ASN A 162 -10.56 29.78 -1.15
C ASN A 162 -10.22 28.35 -1.66
N THR A 163 -9.14 27.77 -1.16
CA THR A 163 -8.84 26.37 -1.36
C THR A 163 -9.74 25.51 -0.49
N ASP A 164 -10.88 25.14 -1.04
CA ASP A 164 -11.55 23.90 -0.66
C ASP A 164 -10.59 22.77 -1.03
N VAL A 165 -9.91 22.19 -0.05
CA VAL A 165 -9.13 20.95 -0.20
C VAL A 165 -10.16 19.84 -0.35
N GLY A 166 -10.71 19.74 -1.57
CA GLY A 166 -11.79 18.84 -1.91
C GLY A 166 -11.39 17.39 -1.66
N THR A 167 -12.28 16.66 -1.00
CA THR A 167 -12.22 15.21 -0.86
C THR A 167 -11.81 14.57 -2.18
N MET A 168 -10.69 13.84 -2.21
CA MET A 168 -10.24 13.14 -3.40
C MET A 168 -11.08 11.87 -3.61
N VAL A 169 -11.41 11.58 -4.85
CA VAL A 169 -12.22 10.42 -5.24
C VAL A 169 -11.58 9.72 -6.44
N TRP A 170 -11.94 8.47 -6.63
CA TRP A 170 -11.47 7.67 -7.75
C TRP A 170 -12.53 7.57 -8.84
N ILE A 171 -12.14 7.83 -10.09
CA ILE A 171 -12.99 7.65 -11.26
C ILE A 171 -12.44 6.52 -12.13
N PRO A 172 -13.29 5.58 -12.60
CA PRO A 172 -12.88 4.49 -13.45
C PRO A 172 -12.59 4.97 -14.88
N ALA A 173 -11.85 4.16 -15.65
CA ALA A 173 -11.67 4.40 -17.07
C ALA A 173 -12.98 4.25 -17.87
N THR A 174 -13.91 3.45 -17.35
CA THR A 174 -15.25 3.22 -17.92
C THR A 174 -16.29 3.18 -16.81
N GLY A 175 -17.37 3.94 -16.94
CA GLY A 175 -18.41 4.04 -15.92
C GLY A 175 -18.74 5.50 -15.60
N GLU A 176 -19.76 5.70 -14.77
CA GLU A 176 -20.34 7.04 -14.48
C GLU A 176 -20.36 7.32 -12.95
N LYS A 177 -19.60 6.54 -12.17
CA LYS A 177 -19.57 6.69 -10.71
C LYS A 177 -18.17 6.99 -10.22
N TYR A 178 -18.05 7.93 -9.28
CA TYR A 178 -16.82 8.09 -8.50
C TYR A 178 -16.89 7.27 -7.21
N HIS A 179 -15.73 6.91 -6.70
CA HIS A 179 -15.56 5.98 -5.59
C HIS A 179 -14.64 6.57 -4.52
N SER A 180 -14.84 6.17 -3.26
CA SER A 180 -13.92 6.52 -2.18
C SER A 180 -12.62 5.70 -2.22
N ILE A 181 -12.67 4.54 -2.89
CA ILE A 181 -11.54 3.60 -3.03
C ILE A 181 -11.37 3.17 -4.50
N PRO A 182 -10.13 2.91 -4.97
CA PRO A 182 -9.83 2.63 -6.38
C PRO A 182 -10.29 1.27 -6.89
N ASN A 183 -10.61 0.35 -5.99
CA ASN A 183 -10.99 -1.04 -6.28
C ASN A 183 -12.44 -1.37 -5.94
N CYS A 184 -13.31 -0.37 -5.79
CA CYS A 184 -14.72 -0.59 -5.45
C CYS A 184 -15.45 -1.37 -6.55
N GLY A 185 -15.98 -2.53 -6.22
CA GLY A 185 -16.77 -3.36 -7.14
C GLY A 185 -15.91 -4.00 -8.23
N ARG A 186 -16.12 -3.62 -9.50
CA ARG A 186 -15.37 -4.11 -10.66
C ARG A 186 -14.44 -3.04 -11.24
N MET A 187 -14.16 -1.98 -10.51
CA MET A 187 -13.24 -0.95 -10.97
C MET A 187 -11.82 -1.51 -11.01
N ASN A 188 -11.13 -1.31 -12.12
CA ASN A 188 -9.73 -1.70 -12.23
C ASN A 188 -8.84 -0.58 -11.66
N PRO A 189 -8.14 -0.80 -10.54
CA PRO A 189 -7.33 0.24 -9.90
C PRO A 189 -6.17 0.72 -10.79
N ASN A 190 -5.67 -0.12 -11.70
CA ASN A 190 -4.58 0.25 -12.61
C ASN A 190 -5.01 1.23 -13.71
N THR A 191 -6.30 1.38 -13.94
CA THR A 191 -6.87 2.32 -14.92
C THR A 191 -7.74 3.40 -14.28
N ALA A 192 -7.99 3.31 -12.99
CA ALA A 192 -8.66 4.34 -12.22
C ALA A 192 -7.71 5.52 -12.00
N ARG A 193 -8.26 6.74 -11.99
CA ARG A 193 -7.49 7.93 -11.67
C ARG A 193 -8.12 8.69 -10.51
N GLN A 194 -7.30 9.32 -9.71
CA GLN A 194 -7.73 10.14 -8.60
C GLN A 194 -7.95 11.58 -9.08
N VAL A 195 -9.09 12.15 -8.68
CA VAL A 195 -9.45 13.54 -8.95
C VAL A 195 -10.15 14.13 -7.72
N SER A 196 -10.31 15.45 -7.65
CA SER A 196 -11.16 16.03 -6.61
C SER A 196 -12.62 15.64 -6.84
N LYS A 197 -13.40 15.53 -5.78
CA LYS A 197 -14.83 15.22 -5.87
C LYS A 197 -15.58 16.24 -6.74
N SER A 198 -15.24 17.53 -6.62
CA SER A 198 -15.81 18.60 -7.44
C SER A 198 -15.47 18.41 -8.93
N GLU A 199 -14.26 17.98 -9.25
CA GLU A 199 -13.87 17.68 -10.63
C GLU A 199 -14.62 16.47 -11.17
N ALA A 200 -14.75 15.38 -10.37
CA ALA A 200 -15.53 14.21 -10.76
C ALA A 200 -17.01 14.59 -11.04
N GLU A 201 -17.61 15.37 -10.19
CA GLU A 201 -19.00 15.85 -10.35
C GLU A 201 -19.15 16.76 -11.59
N ALA A 202 -18.18 17.65 -11.84
CA ALA A 202 -18.13 18.47 -13.04
C ALA A 202 -17.99 17.65 -14.34
N MET A 203 -17.34 16.47 -14.26
CA MET A 203 -17.25 15.51 -15.35
C MET A 203 -18.50 14.63 -15.49
N GLY A 204 -19.51 14.80 -14.62
CA GLY A 204 -20.77 14.06 -14.67
C GLY A 204 -20.77 12.75 -13.90
N TYR A 205 -19.72 12.45 -13.12
CA TYR A 205 -19.70 11.27 -12.27
C TYR A 205 -20.57 11.48 -11.02
N GLY A 206 -21.39 10.48 -10.69
CA GLY A 206 -22.15 10.44 -9.45
C GLY A 206 -21.49 9.54 -8.38
N PRO A 207 -21.93 9.62 -7.11
CA PRO A 207 -21.40 8.77 -6.06
C PRO A 207 -21.74 7.28 -6.28
N CYS A 208 -20.82 6.40 -5.90
CA CYS A 208 -21.04 4.97 -5.90
C CYS A 208 -21.82 4.56 -4.64
N SER A 209 -22.96 3.89 -4.79
CA SER A 209 -23.80 3.44 -3.65
C SER A 209 -23.19 2.34 -2.78
N LYS A 210 -21.99 1.81 -3.14
CA LYS A 210 -21.31 0.78 -2.35
C LYS A 210 -20.25 1.34 -1.41
N CYS A 211 -19.66 2.49 -1.75
CA CYS A 211 -18.60 3.10 -0.98
C CYS A 211 -18.86 4.59 -0.66
N TYR A 212 -20.05 5.10 -0.97
CA TYR A 212 -20.60 6.38 -0.55
C TYR A 212 -22.00 6.24 0.01
#